data_521da95497ff188a8fea7617690c257d
#
_entry.id   521da95497ff188a8fea7617690c257d
#
_cell.length_a   1.000
_cell.length_b   1.000
_cell.length_c   1.000
_cell.angle_alpha   90.00
_cell.angle_beta   90.00
_cell.angle_gamma   90.00
#
_symmetry.space_group_name_H-M   'P 1'
#
loop_
_entity.id
_entity.type
_entity.pdbx_description
1 polymer ?
#
loop_
_entity_poly.entity_id
_entity_poly.type
_entity_poly.pdbx_seq_one_letter_code
_entity_poly.pdbx_strand_id
1 'polypeptide(L)'
;MKYDIDKNEYGFDTAISASDWKYSAAITGLLYYFKELEKKYEIKTLTIDEITDNFLLYNKEDITEESYLNFIEAFYPEDTLVHKKIETQLKYTKEFTPEIIKNINKNISSNTVLKNFFSELKFDGTNKKEILDVLNDNKHLIIEESYKSKLYTNYCQVDKKGNSKLFESAKKNSPCRVRGYYFDPGRKSKATAYNFTSTSVDYFDDEVFDFIPFAFTGNSFETIFLNDNLNLEILESMNFKLREYFSEEKKREISNIMTLKQEKAMKEGKNEPIEETSVSVSLKKIFLNILKKKTDYIKYGMEIIYKNKERDYFETWYLRNDSIE
;
A
#
# COMPACT_ATOMS: atom_id res chain seq x y z
N MET A 1 3.86 19.57 1.30
CA MET A 1 5.22 20.07 1.64
C MET A 1 5.45 19.88 3.13
N LYS A 2 6.71 19.58 3.57
CA LYS A 2 7.04 19.28 4.97
C LYS A 2 7.87 20.42 5.57
N TYR A 3 7.58 20.78 6.82
CA TYR A 3 8.22 21.86 7.58
C TYR A 3 8.62 21.36 8.97
N ASP A 4 9.76 21.82 9.45
CA ASP A 4 10.15 21.72 10.86
C ASP A 4 9.52 22.88 11.62
N ILE A 5 8.83 22.61 12.74
CA ILE A 5 8.12 23.58 13.55
C ILE A 5 8.58 23.54 14.99
N ASP A 6 8.37 24.62 15.75
CA ASP A 6 8.76 24.68 17.16
C ASP A 6 7.82 23.83 18.03
N LYS A 7 8.37 22.76 18.60
CA LYS A 7 7.67 21.83 19.48
C LYS A 7 7.06 22.52 20.71
N ASN A 8 7.68 23.60 21.20
CA ASN A 8 7.18 24.34 22.36
C ASN A 8 5.94 25.15 22.04
N GLU A 9 5.82 25.63 20.80
CA GLU A 9 4.67 26.41 20.35
C GLU A 9 3.50 25.52 19.91
N TYR A 10 3.80 24.46 19.14
CA TYR A 10 2.76 23.64 18.51
C TYR A 10 2.50 22.29 19.20
N GLY A 11 3.36 21.87 20.12
CA GLY A 11 3.30 20.53 20.75
C GLY A 11 3.79 19.39 19.85
N PHE A 12 4.22 19.71 18.64
CA PHE A 12 4.76 18.82 17.61
C PHE A 12 5.98 19.45 16.95
N ASP A 13 6.87 18.65 16.37
CA ASP A 13 8.10 19.11 15.72
C ASP A 13 8.03 19.16 14.19
N THR A 14 6.98 18.63 13.60
CA THR A 14 6.82 18.51 12.15
C THR A 14 5.40 18.83 11.71
N ALA A 15 5.29 19.60 10.63
CA ALA A 15 4.05 19.91 9.91
C ALA A 15 4.17 19.48 8.44
N ILE A 16 3.13 18.88 7.89
CA ILE A 16 3.09 18.46 6.49
C ILE A 16 1.75 18.85 5.84
N SER A 17 1.79 19.49 4.66
CA SER A 17 0.61 19.85 3.88
C SER A 17 0.51 19.07 2.57
N ALA A 18 -0.72 18.93 2.07
CA ALA A 18 -1.06 18.20 0.84
C ALA A 18 -0.78 19.06 -0.40
N SER A 19 0.47 19.47 -0.63
CA SER A 19 0.85 20.35 -1.74
C SER A 19 0.76 19.71 -3.13
N ASP A 20 0.89 18.39 -3.20
CA ASP A 20 0.69 17.59 -4.41
C ASP A 20 0.21 16.18 -4.04
N TRP A 21 -0.16 15.37 -5.03
CA TRP A 21 -0.69 14.02 -4.78
C TRP A 21 0.27 13.11 -3.99
N LYS A 22 1.59 13.30 -4.09
CA LYS A 22 2.58 12.49 -3.35
C LYS A 22 2.50 12.79 -1.87
N TYR A 23 2.45 14.08 -1.51
CA TYR A 23 2.24 14.50 -0.13
C TYR A 23 0.87 14.11 0.39
N SER A 24 -0.18 14.25 -0.42
CA SER A 24 -1.52 13.78 -0.05
C SER A 24 -1.53 12.28 0.24
N ALA A 25 -0.89 11.47 -0.61
CA ALA A 25 -0.78 10.04 -0.41
C ALA A 25 0.08 9.69 0.81
N ALA A 26 1.21 10.39 1.01
CA ALA A 26 2.05 10.21 2.19
C ALA A 26 1.29 10.55 3.49
N ILE A 27 0.55 11.66 3.51
CA ILE A 27 -0.29 12.06 4.64
C ILE A 27 -1.35 10.99 4.93
N THR A 28 -2.03 10.48 3.90
CA THR A 28 -3.01 9.40 4.08
C THR A 28 -2.38 8.15 4.70
N GLY A 29 -1.19 7.76 4.24
CA GLY A 29 -0.45 6.65 4.82
C GLY A 29 -0.01 6.89 6.26
N LEU A 30 0.46 8.12 6.58
CA LEU A 30 0.80 8.56 7.95
C LEU A 30 -0.42 8.52 8.87
N LEU A 31 -1.59 8.99 8.41
CA LEU A 31 -2.81 8.94 9.20
C LEU A 31 -3.22 7.52 9.55
N TYR A 32 -3.09 6.57 8.62
CA TYR A 32 -3.30 5.16 8.91
C TYR A 32 -2.29 4.63 9.93
N TYR A 33 -1.02 5.00 9.78
CA TYR A 33 0.05 4.63 10.70
C TYR A 33 -0.20 5.14 12.13
N PHE A 34 -0.51 6.43 12.28
CA PHE A 34 -0.75 7.02 13.60
C PHE A 34 -2.00 6.45 14.27
N LYS A 35 -3.06 6.19 13.51
CA LYS A 35 -4.27 5.57 14.04
C LYS A 35 -4.04 4.12 14.47
N GLU A 36 -3.39 3.31 13.66
CA GLU A 36 -3.12 1.91 13.95
C GLU A 36 -2.24 1.74 15.20
N LEU A 37 -1.24 2.60 15.34
CA LEU A 37 -0.29 2.55 16.44
C LEU A 37 -0.66 3.47 17.62
N GLU A 38 -1.86 4.08 17.58
CA GLU A 38 -2.36 4.99 18.63
C GLU A 38 -1.38 6.14 18.95
N LYS A 39 -0.66 6.64 17.93
CA LYS A 39 0.27 7.75 18.06
C LYS A 39 -0.44 9.09 18.00
N LYS A 40 0.14 10.09 18.65
CA LYS A 40 -0.44 11.43 18.71
C LYS A 40 -0.21 12.19 17.40
N TYR A 41 -1.26 12.81 16.87
CA TYR A 41 -1.21 13.74 15.75
C TYR A 41 -2.33 14.78 15.85
N GLU A 42 -2.26 15.86 15.07
CA GLU A 42 -3.31 16.88 14.96
C GLU A 42 -3.42 17.35 13.51
N ILE A 43 -4.65 17.59 13.04
CA ILE A 43 -4.90 18.30 11.77
C ILE A 43 -5.32 19.72 12.12
N LYS A 44 -4.57 20.72 11.64
CA LYS A 44 -4.79 22.12 11.98
C LYS A 44 -4.46 23.05 10.83
N THR A 45 -5.28 24.09 10.65
CA THR A 45 -4.97 25.20 9.76
C THR A 45 -3.97 26.12 10.43
N LEU A 46 -2.83 26.33 9.81
CA LEU A 46 -1.73 27.15 10.29
C LEU A 46 -1.20 28.03 9.16
N THR A 47 -0.47 29.08 9.55
CA THR A 47 0.34 29.87 8.61
C THR A 47 1.81 29.59 8.92
N ILE A 48 2.53 29.00 7.98
CA ILE A 48 3.95 28.71 8.06
C ILE A 48 4.61 29.33 6.83
N ASP A 49 5.66 30.12 7.01
CA ASP A 49 6.37 30.82 5.92
C ASP A 49 5.43 31.55 4.96
N GLU A 50 4.47 32.31 5.50
CA GLU A 50 3.45 33.07 4.76
C GLU A 50 2.42 32.20 3.99
N ILE A 51 2.48 30.89 4.11
CA ILE A 51 1.54 29.94 3.49
C ILE A 51 0.52 29.51 4.53
N THR A 52 -0.74 29.87 4.34
CA THR A 52 -1.86 29.35 5.14
C THR A 52 -2.42 28.10 4.48
N ASP A 53 -2.36 26.97 5.18
CA ASP A 53 -2.82 25.68 4.67
C ASP A 53 -3.32 24.78 5.83
N ASN A 54 -3.84 23.63 5.47
CA ASN A 54 -4.24 22.57 6.39
C ASN A 54 -3.07 21.60 6.56
N PHE A 55 -2.54 21.52 7.78
CA PHE A 55 -1.36 20.73 8.09
C PHE A 55 -1.69 19.53 8.97
N LEU A 56 -1.05 18.39 8.69
CA LEU A 56 -0.90 17.29 9.63
C LEU A 56 0.35 17.56 10.49
N LEU A 57 0.16 17.64 11.82
CA LEU A 57 1.19 17.84 12.82
C LEU A 57 1.52 16.54 13.52
N TYR A 58 2.80 16.24 13.67
CA TYR A 58 3.27 15.02 14.35
C TYR A 58 4.71 15.17 14.88
N ASN A 59 5.17 14.21 15.67
CA ASN A 59 6.57 14.14 16.11
C ASN A 59 7.35 13.12 15.29
N LYS A 60 8.52 13.49 14.79
CA LYS A 60 9.41 12.58 14.02
C LYS A 60 9.80 11.35 14.83
N GLU A 61 10.02 11.51 16.15
CA GLU A 61 10.38 10.43 17.06
C GLU A 61 9.32 9.32 17.15
N ASP A 62 8.07 9.59 16.78
CA ASP A 62 6.99 8.59 16.73
C ASP A 62 7.11 7.64 15.53
N ILE A 63 8.00 7.95 14.57
CA ILE A 63 8.27 7.13 13.38
C ILE A 63 9.64 6.48 13.52
N THR A 64 9.65 5.22 13.89
CA THR A 64 10.87 4.40 13.98
C THR A 64 10.79 3.23 13.00
N GLU A 65 11.92 2.63 12.64
CA GLU A 65 11.97 1.44 11.80
C GLU A 65 11.13 0.30 12.39
N GLU A 66 11.27 0.05 13.68
CA GLU A 66 10.52 -0.98 14.39
C GLU A 66 9.01 -0.73 14.32
N SER A 67 8.55 0.49 14.65
CA SER A 67 7.13 0.83 14.61
C SER A 67 6.57 0.79 13.18
N TYR A 68 7.36 1.17 12.18
CA TYR A 68 6.97 1.07 10.77
C TYR A 68 6.82 -0.41 10.33
N LEU A 69 7.71 -1.31 10.73
CA LEU A 69 7.60 -2.74 10.44
C LEU A 69 6.39 -3.37 11.15
N ASN A 70 6.13 -3.00 12.41
CA ASN A 70 4.94 -3.41 13.14
C ASN A 70 3.65 -2.93 12.43
N PHE A 71 3.67 -1.70 11.91
CA PHE A 71 2.56 -1.17 11.12
C PHE A 71 2.35 -1.95 9.82
N ILE A 72 3.41 -2.29 9.08
CA ILE A 72 3.30 -3.13 7.88
C ILE A 72 2.60 -4.44 8.20
N GLU A 73 3.00 -5.09 9.30
CA GLU A 73 2.40 -6.35 9.73
C GLU A 73 0.91 -6.20 10.08
N ALA A 74 0.53 -5.14 10.80
CA ALA A 74 -0.86 -4.88 11.14
C ALA A 74 -1.70 -4.55 9.89
N PHE A 75 -1.17 -3.71 9.01
CA PHE A 75 -1.89 -3.15 7.87
C PHE A 75 -2.19 -4.14 6.73
N TYR A 76 -1.25 -5.04 6.42
CA TYR A 76 -1.42 -5.99 5.32
C TYR A 76 -2.01 -7.32 5.80
N PRO A 77 -2.99 -7.89 5.05
CA PRO A 77 -3.61 -9.16 5.40
C PRO A 77 -2.67 -10.36 5.15
N GLU A 78 -3.06 -11.51 5.66
CA GLU A 78 -2.33 -12.80 5.53
C GLU A 78 -2.07 -13.21 4.07
N ASP A 79 -2.99 -12.90 3.17
CA ASP A 79 -2.81 -13.19 1.73
C ASP A 79 -1.67 -12.39 1.10
N THR A 80 -1.32 -11.25 1.70
CA THR A 80 -0.22 -10.39 1.25
C THR A 80 1.09 -10.76 1.94
N LEU A 81 1.05 -11.02 3.25
CA LEU A 81 2.18 -11.41 4.06
C LEU A 81 2.13 -12.91 4.38
N VAL A 82 2.81 -13.71 3.56
CA VAL A 82 2.73 -15.19 3.60
C VAL A 82 3.14 -15.77 4.94
N HIS A 83 4.06 -15.14 5.68
CA HIS A 83 4.44 -15.59 7.02
C HIS A 83 3.25 -15.58 8.00
N LYS A 84 2.37 -14.57 7.95
CA LYS A 84 1.15 -14.51 8.78
C LYS A 84 0.24 -15.69 8.50
N LYS A 85 0.06 -16.05 7.23
CA LYS A 85 -0.75 -17.20 6.82
C LYS A 85 -0.20 -18.51 7.39
N ILE A 86 1.13 -18.69 7.36
CA ILE A 86 1.78 -19.87 7.95
C ILE A 86 1.61 -19.88 9.47
N GLU A 87 1.83 -18.74 10.14
CA GLU A 87 1.62 -18.63 11.58
C GLU A 87 0.19 -18.98 11.98
N THR A 88 -0.80 -18.43 11.28
CA THR A 88 -2.23 -18.70 11.54
C THR A 88 -2.55 -20.17 11.32
N GLN A 89 -2.10 -20.76 10.22
CA GLN A 89 -2.28 -22.19 9.96
C GLN A 89 -1.65 -23.05 11.07
N LEU A 90 -0.43 -22.72 11.49
CA LEU A 90 0.23 -23.46 12.57
C LEU A 90 -0.47 -23.28 13.91
N LYS A 91 -0.90 -22.04 14.27
CA LYS A 91 -1.50 -21.74 15.58
C LYS A 91 -2.88 -22.39 15.76
N TYR A 92 -3.72 -22.33 14.74
CA TYR A 92 -5.15 -22.68 14.85
C TYR A 92 -5.51 -24.08 14.30
N THR A 93 -4.63 -24.72 13.55
CA THR A 93 -4.88 -26.10 13.08
C THR A 93 -4.66 -27.08 14.23
N LYS A 94 -5.70 -27.90 14.51
CA LYS A 94 -5.66 -28.93 15.57
C LYS A 94 -4.98 -30.21 15.10
N GLU A 95 -5.25 -30.63 13.86
CA GLU A 95 -4.70 -31.85 13.26
C GLU A 95 -4.06 -31.53 11.91
N PHE A 96 -2.83 -31.93 11.71
CA PHE A 96 -2.07 -31.67 10.49
C PHE A 96 -2.21 -32.85 9.52
N THR A 97 -3.14 -32.72 8.59
CA THR A 97 -3.27 -33.70 7.50
C THR A 97 -2.09 -33.57 6.51
N PRO A 98 -1.78 -34.62 5.71
CA PRO A 98 -0.73 -34.55 4.70
C PRO A 98 -0.91 -33.41 3.70
N GLU A 99 -2.15 -33.02 3.42
CA GLU A 99 -2.48 -31.92 2.53
C GLU A 99 -2.13 -30.55 3.15
N ILE A 100 -2.44 -30.34 4.44
CA ILE A 100 -2.08 -29.12 5.17
C ILE A 100 -0.56 -28.99 5.28
N ILE A 101 0.14 -30.06 5.60
CA ILE A 101 1.60 -30.10 5.65
C ILE A 101 2.20 -29.73 4.29
N LYS A 102 1.69 -30.31 3.21
CA LYS A 102 2.11 -29.99 1.85
C LYS A 102 1.86 -28.52 1.49
N ASN A 103 0.73 -27.95 1.92
CA ASN A 103 0.38 -26.54 1.67
C ASN A 103 1.32 -25.59 2.41
N ILE A 104 1.60 -25.82 3.70
CA ILE A 104 2.57 -25.05 4.48
C ILE A 104 3.94 -25.07 3.82
N ASN A 105 4.46 -26.25 3.47
CA ASN A 105 5.75 -26.40 2.81
C ASN A 105 5.77 -25.74 1.41
N LYS A 106 4.66 -25.77 0.68
CA LYS A 106 4.52 -25.05 -0.59
C LYS A 106 4.59 -23.55 -0.37
N ASN A 107 3.92 -22.98 0.65
CA ASN A 107 3.97 -21.56 0.98
C ASN A 107 5.40 -21.11 1.34
N ILE A 108 6.14 -21.91 2.11
CA ILE A 108 7.55 -21.64 2.44
C ILE A 108 8.42 -21.69 1.18
N SER A 109 8.35 -22.76 0.41
CA SER A 109 9.27 -23.00 -0.72
C SER A 109 8.99 -22.11 -1.95
N SER A 110 7.74 -21.68 -2.15
CA SER A 110 7.36 -20.78 -3.24
C SER A 110 7.62 -19.29 -2.94
N ASN A 111 7.84 -18.94 -1.68
CA ASN A 111 8.14 -17.57 -1.28
C ASN A 111 9.66 -17.37 -1.21
N THR A 112 10.19 -16.49 -2.04
CA THR A 112 11.65 -16.26 -2.17
C THR A 112 12.26 -15.80 -0.83
N VAL A 113 11.57 -14.97 -0.07
CA VAL A 113 12.05 -14.48 1.23
C VAL A 113 12.06 -15.62 2.24
N LEU A 114 10.93 -16.30 2.47
CA LEU A 114 10.84 -17.38 3.43
C LEU A 114 11.81 -18.52 3.14
N LYS A 115 11.98 -18.86 1.87
CA LYS A 115 12.94 -19.91 1.44
C LYS A 115 14.36 -19.62 1.96
N ASN A 116 14.78 -18.36 2.01
CA ASN A 116 16.11 -17.99 2.50
C ASN A 116 16.26 -18.23 4.02
N PHE A 117 15.20 -17.98 4.81
CA PHE A 117 15.23 -18.18 6.27
C PHE A 117 15.03 -19.63 6.69
N PHE A 118 14.26 -20.39 5.95
CA PHE A 118 14.00 -21.80 6.26
C PHE A 118 15.06 -22.76 5.71
N SER A 119 15.83 -22.35 4.68
CA SER A 119 16.83 -23.21 4.04
C SER A 119 16.25 -24.57 3.65
N GLU A 120 16.68 -25.64 4.33
CA GLU A 120 16.20 -27.02 4.14
C GLU A 120 15.14 -27.46 5.15
N LEU A 121 14.82 -26.61 6.14
CA LEU A 121 13.84 -26.92 7.17
C LEU A 121 12.44 -27.03 6.56
N LYS A 122 11.80 -28.18 6.75
CA LYS A 122 10.44 -28.46 6.30
C LYS A 122 9.55 -28.77 7.48
N PHE A 123 8.29 -28.41 7.37
CA PHE A 123 7.27 -28.81 8.33
C PHE A 123 6.89 -30.27 8.08
N ASP A 124 7.01 -31.11 9.11
CA ASP A 124 6.71 -32.56 9.04
C ASP A 124 5.42 -32.95 9.79
N GLY A 125 4.74 -31.95 10.37
CA GLY A 125 3.53 -32.13 11.19
C GLY A 125 3.81 -32.21 12.70
N THR A 126 5.07 -32.41 13.13
CA THR A 126 5.47 -32.53 14.55
C THR A 126 6.32 -31.36 15.00
N ASN A 127 7.15 -30.80 14.14
CA ASN A 127 8.11 -29.72 14.43
C ASN A 127 7.53 -28.31 14.39
N LYS A 128 6.24 -28.15 14.74
CA LYS A 128 5.52 -26.87 14.77
C LYS A 128 6.27 -25.76 15.49
N LYS A 129 6.85 -26.10 16.66
CA LYS A 129 7.57 -25.13 17.49
C LYS A 129 8.80 -24.60 16.75
N GLU A 130 9.58 -25.47 16.15
CA GLU A 130 10.78 -25.11 15.39
C GLU A 130 10.46 -24.13 14.24
N ILE A 131 9.37 -24.40 13.48
CA ILE A 131 8.93 -23.52 12.41
C ILE A 131 8.52 -22.14 12.95
N LEU A 132 7.78 -22.11 14.08
CA LEU A 132 7.37 -20.85 14.72
C LEU A 132 8.55 -20.08 15.30
N ASP A 133 9.54 -20.75 15.88
CA ASP A 133 10.75 -20.14 16.40
C ASP A 133 11.53 -19.44 15.26
N VAL A 134 11.73 -20.10 14.09
CA VAL A 134 12.35 -19.47 12.91
C VAL A 134 11.60 -18.23 12.45
N LEU A 135 10.25 -18.28 12.42
CA LEU A 135 9.44 -17.12 12.04
C LEU A 135 9.58 -15.98 13.05
N ASN A 136 9.54 -16.26 14.35
CA ASN A 136 9.61 -15.26 15.41
C ASN A 136 11.00 -14.62 15.49
N ASP A 137 12.06 -15.42 15.44
CA ASP A 137 13.45 -14.93 15.54
C ASP A 137 13.84 -14.04 14.37
N ASN A 138 13.24 -14.26 13.18
CA ASN A 138 13.52 -13.51 11.98
C ASN A 138 12.37 -12.59 11.54
N LYS A 139 11.39 -12.35 12.40
CA LYS A 139 10.12 -11.71 12.05
C LYS A 139 10.31 -10.36 11.34
N HIS A 140 11.08 -9.45 11.92
CA HIS A 140 11.30 -8.12 11.37
C HIS A 140 11.97 -8.18 10.00
N LEU A 141 12.99 -9.02 9.83
CA LEU A 141 13.68 -9.21 8.54
C LEU A 141 12.75 -9.81 7.48
N ILE A 142 11.91 -10.77 7.86
CA ILE A 142 10.93 -11.37 6.94
C ILE A 142 9.89 -10.32 6.48
N ILE A 143 9.40 -9.48 7.39
CA ILE A 143 8.46 -8.40 7.07
C ILE A 143 9.14 -7.39 6.15
N GLU A 144 10.31 -6.91 6.51
CA GLU A 144 11.08 -5.93 5.75
C GLU A 144 11.35 -6.40 4.32
N GLU A 145 11.95 -7.58 4.15
CA GLU A 145 12.27 -8.14 2.85
C GLU A 145 11.02 -8.44 2.00
N SER A 146 9.95 -8.95 2.62
CA SER A 146 8.68 -9.19 1.94
C SER A 146 8.04 -7.88 1.46
N TYR A 147 8.10 -6.86 2.28
CA TYR A 147 7.57 -5.53 1.95
C TYR A 147 8.39 -4.86 0.84
N LYS A 148 9.72 -4.80 1.01
CA LYS A 148 10.63 -4.22 0.01
C LYS A 148 10.47 -4.86 -1.35
N SER A 149 10.44 -6.18 -1.41
CA SER A 149 10.48 -6.92 -2.68
C SER A 149 9.19 -6.85 -3.50
N LYS A 150 8.03 -6.70 -2.86
CA LYS A 150 6.73 -6.83 -3.54
C LYS A 150 5.80 -5.63 -3.41
N LEU A 151 5.80 -4.97 -2.27
CA LEU A 151 4.84 -3.92 -1.97
C LEU A 151 5.44 -2.53 -2.18
N TYR A 152 6.55 -2.25 -1.53
CA TYR A 152 7.25 -0.98 -1.65
C TYR A 152 7.66 -0.68 -3.08
N THR A 153 8.28 -1.65 -3.77
CA THR A 153 8.78 -1.49 -5.14
C THR A 153 7.68 -1.27 -6.19
N ASN A 154 6.42 -1.51 -5.86
CA ASN A 154 5.33 -1.14 -6.76
C ASN A 154 5.14 0.39 -6.85
N TYR A 155 5.53 1.13 -5.82
CA TYR A 155 5.29 2.58 -5.71
C TYR A 155 6.58 3.38 -5.64
N CYS A 156 7.64 2.81 -5.07
CA CYS A 156 8.90 3.47 -4.82
C CYS A 156 10.05 2.82 -5.60
N GLN A 157 11.06 3.62 -5.91
CA GLN A 157 12.22 3.17 -6.66
C GLN A 157 13.14 2.32 -5.78
N VAL A 158 13.82 1.40 -6.44
CA VAL A 158 15.01 0.73 -5.93
C VAL A 158 16.23 1.20 -6.74
N ASP A 159 17.41 1.06 -6.18
CA ASP A 159 18.65 1.35 -6.88
C ASP A 159 18.95 0.30 -7.98
N LYS A 160 20.05 0.48 -8.73
CA LYS A 160 20.47 -0.46 -9.78
C LYS A 160 20.80 -1.88 -9.24
N LYS A 161 21.02 -2.01 -7.93
CA LYS A 161 21.30 -3.29 -7.26
C LYS A 161 20.04 -3.92 -6.66
N GLY A 162 18.89 -3.26 -6.78
CA GLY A 162 17.62 -3.71 -6.22
C GLY A 162 17.38 -3.29 -4.76
N ASN A 163 18.27 -2.46 -4.17
CA ASN A 163 18.06 -1.96 -2.82
C ASN A 163 17.00 -0.85 -2.83
N SER A 164 16.09 -0.90 -1.86
CA SER A 164 15.10 0.17 -1.63
C SER A 164 15.74 1.33 -0.89
N LYS A 165 15.10 2.51 -0.95
CA LYS A 165 15.44 3.67 -0.13
C LYS A 165 14.73 3.69 1.23
N LEU A 166 13.99 2.63 1.55
CA LEU A 166 13.26 2.50 2.81
C LEU A 166 14.22 2.70 3.98
N PHE A 167 13.84 3.55 4.95
CA PHE A 167 14.62 4.01 6.10
C PHE A 167 15.85 4.87 5.78
N GLU A 168 16.09 5.22 4.52
CA GLU A 168 17.15 6.16 4.17
C GLU A 168 16.62 7.60 4.23
N SER A 169 17.39 8.49 4.87
CA SER A 169 17.10 9.92 4.84
C SER A 169 17.16 10.47 3.42
N ALA A 170 16.26 11.39 3.11
CA ALA A 170 16.28 12.11 1.84
C ALA A 170 17.59 12.91 1.70
N LYS A 171 18.25 12.78 0.54
CA LYS A 171 19.49 13.50 0.23
C LYS A 171 19.19 14.58 -0.80
N LYS A 172 19.81 15.76 -0.61
CA LYS A 172 19.75 16.85 -1.59
C LYS A 172 20.22 16.34 -2.96
N ASN A 173 19.45 16.59 -4.01
CA ASN A 173 19.72 16.17 -5.38
C ASN A 173 19.68 14.63 -5.60
N SER A 174 19.07 13.86 -4.72
CA SER A 174 18.83 12.44 -5.00
C SER A 174 17.57 12.27 -5.84
N PRO A 175 17.48 11.23 -6.69
CA PRO A 175 16.26 10.93 -7.42
C PRO A 175 15.09 10.74 -6.45
N CYS A 176 13.90 11.25 -6.82
CA CYS A 176 12.69 11.06 -6.03
C CYS A 176 12.45 9.57 -5.82
N ARG A 177 12.15 9.20 -4.58
CA ARG A 177 11.87 7.81 -4.19
C ARG A 177 10.59 7.27 -4.85
N VAL A 178 9.67 8.15 -5.24
CA VAL A 178 8.42 7.76 -5.94
C VAL A 178 8.72 7.32 -7.37
N ARG A 179 8.24 6.14 -7.73
CA ARG A 179 8.51 5.50 -9.01
C ARG A 179 7.83 6.22 -10.17
N GLY A 180 8.56 6.42 -11.29
CA GLY A 180 8.00 6.96 -12.54
C GLY A 180 7.43 8.36 -12.43
N TYR A 181 7.90 9.15 -11.49
CA TYR A 181 7.56 10.56 -11.41
C TYR A 181 8.10 11.31 -12.63
N TYR A 182 7.34 12.30 -13.14
CA TYR A 182 7.63 13.00 -14.41
C TYR A 182 9.01 13.64 -14.50
N PHE A 183 9.62 13.94 -13.38
CA PHE A 183 10.93 14.59 -13.28
C PHE A 183 12.05 13.61 -12.93
N ASP A 184 11.87 12.32 -13.14
CA ASP A 184 12.94 11.33 -13.01
C ASP A 184 13.98 11.53 -14.13
N PRO A 185 15.25 11.89 -13.81
CA PRO A 185 16.29 12.12 -14.82
C PRO A 185 16.63 10.87 -15.63
N GLY A 186 16.35 9.70 -15.11
CA GLY A 186 16.57 8.45 -15.82
C GLY A 186 15.73 8.31 -17.09
N ARG A 187 14.71 9.16 -17.29
CA ARG A 187 13.78 9.08 -18.43
C ARG A 187 13.88 10.30 -19.33
N LYS A 188 15.00 10.43 -20.04
CA LYS A 188 15.32 11.50 -21.00
C LYS A 188 14.16 11.84 -21.97
N SER A 189 13.39 10.85 -22.44
CA SER A 189 12.29 11.08 -23.38
C SER A 189 11.11 11.86 -22.80
N LYS A 190 10.86 11.74 -21.48
CA LYS A 190 9.79 12.49 -20.81
C LYS A 190 10.26 13.89 -20.39
N ALA A 191 11.50 14.03 -19.95
CA ALA A 191 12.10 15.34 -19.65
C ALA A 191 12.15 16.24 -20.91
N THR A 192 12.41 15.66 -22.07
CA THR A 192 12.48 16.39 -23.35
C THR A 192 11.10 16.92 -23.79
N ALA A 193 10.02 16.20 -23.49
CA ALA A 193 8.66 16.61 -23.84
C ALA A 193 8.21 17.90 -23.12
N TYR A 194 8.84 18.25 -21.99
CA TYR A 194 8.57 19.46 -21.21
C TYR A 194 9.66 20.51 -21.31
N ASN A 195 10.61 20.40 -22.24
CA ASN A 195 11.79 21.28 -22.35
C ASN A 195 12.65 21.38 -21.10
N PHE A 196 12.60 20.39 -20.20
CA PHE A 196 13.51 20.34 -19.05
C PHE A 196 14.80 19.63 -19.42
N THR A 197 15.92 20.26 -19.12
CA THR A 197 17.23 19.59 -19.18
C THR A 197 17.49 18.86 -17.88
N SER A 198 18.18 17.72 -17.93
CA SER A 198 18.51 16.91 -16.74
C SER A 198 19.32 17.65 -15.68
N THR A 199 19.86 18.82 -16.01
CA THR A 199 20.66 19.70 -15.14
C THR A 199 19.84 20.79 -14.46
N SER A 200 18.58 21.02 -14.89
CA SER A 200 17.73 22.12 -14.40
C SER A 200 16.54 21.65 -13.54
N VAL A 201 16.47 20.36 -13.22
CA VAL A 201 15.36 19.80 -12.44
C VAL A 201 15.84 19.51 -11.04
N ASP A 202 15.33 20.23 -10.06
CA ASP A 202 15.49 19.91 -8.65
C ASP A 202 14.67 18.69 -8.30
N TYR A 203 15.36 17.62 -7.90
CA TYR A 203 14.71 16.41 -7.40
C TYR A 203 14.38 16.60 -5.95
N PHE A 204 13.12 16.52 -5.65
CA PHE A 204 12.64 16.57 -4.29
C PHE A 204 12.26 15.15 -3.83
N ASP A 205 13.13 14.57 -2.99
CA ASP A 205 12.87 13.32 -2.29
C ASP A 205 12.56 13.63 -0.83
N ASP A 206 11.59 12.93 -0.27
CA ASP A 206 11.20 13.05 1.13
C ASP A 206 10.99 11.66 1.72
N GLU A 207 11.48 11.43 2.95
CA GLU A 207 11.31 10.15 3.64
C GLU A 207 9.84 9.81 3.93
N VAL A 208 8.95 10.79 4.05
CA VAL A 208 7.51 10.56 4.25
C VAL A 208 6.88 9.84 3.05
N PHE A 209 7.53 9.85 1.88
CA PHE A 209 7.06 9.11 0.71
C PHE A 209 7.14 7.59 0.90
N ASP A 210 7.81 7.09 1.93
CA ASP A 210 7.75 5.69 2.33
C ASP A 210 6.34 5.28 2.78
N PHE A 211 5.47 6.24 3.14
CA PHE A 211 4.07 5.99 3.51
C PHE A 211 3.10 5.96 2.32
N ILE A 212 3.51 6.36 1.12
CA ILE A 212 2.69 6.35 -0.10
C ILE A 212 2.03 4.97 -0.37
N PRO A 213 2.73 3.83 -0.23
CA PRO A 213 2.14 2.52 -0.53
C PRO A 213 0.86 2.22 0.26
N PHE A 214 0.69 2.79 1.45
CA PHE A 214 -0.47 2.55 2.31
C PHE A 214 -1.71 3.33 1.89
N ALA A 215 -1.56 4.42 1.15
CA ALA A 215 -2.67 5.25 0.69
C ALA A 215 -3.51 4.57 -0.41
N PHE A 216 -2.89 3.68 -1.18
CA PHE A 216 -3.52 3.08 -2.35
C PHE A 216 -4.43 1.91 -2.01
N THR A 217 -5.60 1.88 -2.63
CA THR A 217 -6.60 0.82 -2.51
C THR A 217 -6.77 0.08 -3.83
N GLY A 218 -6.84 -1.25 -3.78
CA GLY A 218 -7.05 -2.03 -4.99
C GLY A 218 -6.76 -3.52 -4.87
N ASN A 219 -6.39 -4.14 -5.98
CA ASN A 219 -6.06 -5.56 -6.09
C ASN A 219 -4.55 -5.78 -6.32
N SER A 220 -4.17 -7.02 -6.64
CA SER A 220 -2.76 -7.39 -6.89
C SER A 220 -2.13 -6.73 -8.11
N PHE A 221 -2.92 -6.21 -9.07
CA PHE A 221 -2.43 -5.64 -10.33
C PHE A 221 -2.63 -4.15 -10.42
N GLU A 222 -3.71 -3.63 -9.83
CA GLU A 222 -4.16 -2.25 -10.00
C GLU A 222 -4.57 -1.65 -8.68
N THR A 223 -4.25 -0.38 -8.47
CA THR A 223 -4.63 0.37 -7.27
C THR A 223 -4.96 1.81 -7.62
N ILE A 224 -5.78 2.44 -6.79
CA ILE A 224 -6.18 3.83 -6.91
C ILE A 224 -6.01 4.57 -5.59
N PHE A 225 -5.81 5.86 -5.68
CA PHE A 225 -5.80 6.82 -4.59
C PHE A 225 -6.65 8.02 -4.99
N LEU A 226 -7.52 8.49 -4.09
CA LEU A 226 -8.33 9.69 -4.30
C LEU A 226 -7.61 10.88 -3.71
N ASN A 227 -7.28 11.86 -4.56
CA ASN A 227 -6.52 13.03 -4.17
C ASN A 227 -7.43 14.25 -3.95
N ASP A 228 -7.31 14.85 -2.75
CA ASP A 228 -7.84 16.16 -2.41
C ASP A 228 -6.73 16.95 -1.72
N ASN A 229 -6.22 17.99 -2.37
CA ASN A 229 -5.14 18.81 -1.84
C ASN A 229 -5.65 19.94 -0.91
N LEU A 230 -6.96 20.12 -0.80
CA LEU A 230 -7.54 21.28 -0.13
C LEU A 230 -7.94 20.99 1.32
N ASN A 231 -8.32 19.76 1.64
CA ASN A 231 -8.82 19.41 2.96
C ASN A 231 -8.38 18.02 3.40
N LEU A 232 -7.54 17.96 4.45
CA LEU A 232 -6.99 16.70 4.96
C LEU A 232 -8.04 15.80 5.61
N GLU A 233 -9.07 16.33 6.22
CA GLU A 233 -10.15 15.51 6.81
C GLU A 233 -11.00 14.83 5.71
N ILE A 234 -11.26 15.58 4.62
CA ILE A 234 -11.92 15.02 3.45
C ILE A 234 -11.02 13.98 2.80
N LEU A 235 -9.75 14.29 2.58
CA LEU A 235 -8.76 13.37 2.01
C LEU A 235 -8.72 12.04 2.77
N GLU A 236 -8.63 12.12 4.10
CA GLU A 236 -8.63 10.95 4.97
C GLU A 236 -9.94 10.16 4.85
N SER A 237 -11.08 10.83 5.08
CA SER A 237 -12.40 10.20 5.08
C SER A 237 -12.70 9.50 3.76
N MET A 238 -12.32 10.11 2.63
CA MET A 238 -12.53 9.54 1.31
C MET A 238 -11.76 8.24 1.12
N ASN A 239 -10.47 8.25 1.41
CA ASN A 239 -9.64 7.07 1.17
C ASN A 239 -9.93 5.95 2.17
N PHE A 240 -10.30 6.28 3.41
CA PHE A 240 -10.75 5.30 4.37
C PHE A 240 -12.03 4.58 3.89
N LYS A 241 -13.06 5.34 3.53
CA LYS A 241 -14.32 4.80 2.99
C LYS A 241 -14.12 4.04 1.68
N LEU A 242 -13.24 4.53 0.78
CA LEU A 242 -12.91 3.82 -0.44
C LEU A 242 -12.40 2.41 -0.14
N ARG A 243 -11.53 2.27 0.85
CA ARG A 243 -10.97 0.97 1.26
C ARG A 243 -12.06 0.03 1.81
N GLU A 244 -12.97 0.54 2.65
CA GLU A 244 -14.10 -0.23 3.16
C GLU A 244 -15.02 -0.70 2.03
N TYR A 245 -15.48 0.23 1.19
CA TYR A 245 -16.36 -0.08 0.06
C TYR A 245 -15.71 -1.01 -0.96
N PHE A 246 -14.42 -0.83 -1.20
CA PHE A 246 -13.68 -1.72 -2.08
C PHE A 246 -13.65 -3.15 -1.56
N SER A 247 -13.42 -3.34 -0.27
CA SER A 247 -13.43 -4.66 0.38
C SER A 247 -14.82 -5.31 0.28
N GLU A 248 -15.89 -4.56 0.53
CA GLU A 248 -17.26 -5.06 0.45
C GLU A 248 -17.66 -5.43 -0.99
N GLU A 249 -17.43 -4.55 -1.95
CA GLU A 249 -17.77 -4.81 -3.36
C GLU A 249 -16.92 -5.93 -3.95
N LYS A 250 -15.64 -6.03 -3.57
CA LYS A 250 -14.79 -7.15 -3.98
C LYS A 250 -15.36 -8.48 -3.50
N LYS A 251 -15.75 -8.58 -2.23
CA LYS A 251 -16.37 -9.79 -1.67
C LYS A 251 -17.67 -10.14 -2.41
N ARG A 252 -18.52 -9.15 -2.69
CA ARG A 252 -19.78 -9.32 -3.43
C ARG A 252 -19.54 -9.82 -4.86
N GLU A 253 -18.59 -9.21 -5.58
CA GLU A 253 -18.28 -9.63 -6.95
C GLU A 253 -17.67 -11.04 -7.00
N ILE A 254 -16.80 -11.38 -6.06
CA ILE A 254 -16.28 -12.76 -5.95
C ILE A 254 -17.41 -13.75 -5.73
N SER A 255 -18.31 -13.48 -4.78
CA SER A 255 -19.46 -14.34 -4.50
C SER A 255 -20.35 -14.52 -5.74
N ASN A 256 -20.67 -13.44 -6.45
CA ASN A 256 -21.46 -13.49 -7.68
C ASN A 256 -20.79 -14.36 -8.75
N ILE A 257 -19.48 -14.19 -8.97
CA ILE A 257 -18.73 -14.97 -9.97
C ILE A 257 -18.67 -16.45 -9.58
N MET A 258 -18.47 -16.74 -8.29
CA MET A 258 -18.46 -18.11 -7.78
C MET A 258 -19.82 -18.80 -8.01
N THR A 259 -20.91 -18.12 -7.69
CA THR A 259 -22.29 -18.64 -7.94
C THR A 259 -22.49 -18.96 -9.42
N LEU A 260 -22.15 -18.02 -10.30
CA LEU A 260 -22.29 -18.22 -11.75
C LEU A 260 -21.42 -19.38 -12.29
N LYS A 261 -20.21 -19.53 -11.76
CA LYS A 261 -19.32 -20.66 -12.12
C LYS A 261 -19.87 -22.00 -11.62
N GLN A 262 -20.39 -22.04 -10.38
CA GLN A 262 -21.01 -23.25 -9.82
C GLN A 262 -22.25 -23.67 -10.62
N GLU A 263 -23.12 -22.72 -10.99
CA GLU A 263 -24.29 -23.01 -11.83
C GLU A 263 -23.90 -23.57 -13.21
N LYS A 264 -22.82 -23.06 -13.82
CA LYS A 264 -22.28 -23.60 -15.07
C LYS A 264 -21.72 -25.00 -14.89
N ALA A 265 -20.91 -25.22 -13.84
CA ALA A 265 -20.32 -26.52 -13.53
C ALA A 265 -21.41 -27.59 -13.29
N MET A 266 -22.49 -27.24 -12.57
CA MET A 266 -23.64 -28.13 -12.35
C MET A 266 -24.34 -28.49 -13.67
N LYS A 267 -24.51 -27.53 -14.59
CA LYS A 267 -25.08 -27.79 -15.92
C LYS A 267 -24.20 -28.69 -16.79
N GLU A 268 -22.90 -28.68 -16.55
CA GLU A 268 -21.90 -29.51 -17.23
C GLU A 268 -21.65 -30.85 -16.52
N GLY A 269 -22.35 -31.13 -15.40
CA GLY A 269 -22.18 -32.36 -14.63
C GLY A 269 -20.89 -32.46 -13.81
N LYS A 270 -20.22 -31.31 -13.57
CA LYS A 270 -18.99 -31.22 -12.77
C LYS A 270 -19.33 -30.74 -11.36
N ASN A 271 -18.99 -31.52 -10.34
CA ASN A 271 -19.26 -31.20 -8.93
C ASN A 271 -17.99 -30.78 -8.16
N GLU A 272 -16.97 -30.26 -8.82
CA GLU A 272 -15.78 -29.79 -8.13
C GLU A 272 -16.02 -28.41 -7.49
N PRO A 273 -15.61 -28.20 -6.23
CA PRO A 273 -15.72 -26.89 -5.57
C PRO A 273 -14.79 -25.88 -6.26
N ILE A 274 -15.32 -24.67 -6.53
CA ILE A 274 -14.54 -23.60 -7.13
C ILE A 274 -13.80 -22.85 -6.03
N GLU A 275 -12.48 -22.81 -6.12
CA GLU A 275 -11.66 -22.05 -5.18
C GLU A 275 -11.82 -20.54 -5.40
N GLU A 276 -12.01 -19.79 -4.31
CA GLU A 276 -12.13 -18.32 -4.31
C GLU A 276 -10.89 -17.64 -4.94
N THR A 277 -9.72 -18.21 -4.73
CA THR A 277 -8.43 -17.76 -5.29
C THR A 277 -8.37 -17.77 -6.82
N SER A 278 -9.26 -18.51 -7.48
CA SER A 278 -9.36 -18.60 -8.95
C SER A 278 -10.16 -17.45 -9.58
N VAL A 279 -10.70 -16.52 -8.76
CA VAL A 279 -11.57 -15.44 -9.22
C VAL A 279 -10.81 -14.11 -9.26
N SER A 280 -10.64 -13.56 -10.46
CA SER A 280 -10.09 -12.21 -10.66
C SER A 280 -11.23 -11.21 -10.87
N VAL A 281 -11.16 -10.08 -10.15
CA VAL A 281 -12.15 -9.00 -10.25
C VAL A 281 -11.47 -7.72 -10.72
N SER A 282 -12.06 -7.07 -11.72
CA SER A 282 -11.53 -5.80 -12.25
C SER A 282 -11.70 -4.66 -11.27
N LEU A 283 -10.62 -3.95 -10.99
CA LEU A 283 -10.61 -2.72 -10.18
C LEU A 283 -11.61 -1.69 -10.74
N LYS A 284 -11.58 -1.47 -12.05
CA LYS A 284 -12.43 -0.51 -12.74
C LYS A 284 -13.92 -0.83 -12.51
N LYS A 285 -14.32 -2.10 -12.56
CA LYS A 285 -15.70 -2.52 -12.29
C LYS A 285 -16.11 -2.23 -10.85
N ILE A 286 -15.26 -2.60 -9.88
CA ILE A 286 -15.52 -2.32 -8.46
C ILE A 286 -15.66 -0.81 -8.25
N PHE A 287 -14.72 -0.03 -8.76
CA PHE A 287 -14.72 1.42 -8.60
C PHE A 287 -15.96 2.09 -9.22
N LEU A 288 -16.36 1.70 -10.43
CA LEU A 288 -17.60 2.18 -11.06
C LEU A 288 -18.84 1.82 -10.24
N ASN A 289 -18.88 0.63 -9.63
CA ASN A 289 -19.99 0.24 -8.75
C ASN A 289 -20.03 1.11 -7.47
N ILE A 290 -18.87 1.44 -6.91
CA ILE A 290 -18.78 2.35 -5.76
C ILE A 290 -19.28 3.75 -6.16
N LEU A 291 -18.84 4.28 -7.29
CA LEU A 291 -19.29 5.57 -7.81
C LEU A 291 -20.82 5.64 -7.98
N LYS A 292 -21.41 4.60 -8.59
CA LYS A 292 -22.87 4.53 -8.81
C LYS A 292 -23.69 4.46 -7.51
N LYS A 293 -23.17 3.82 -6.47
CA LYS A 293 -23.88 3.59 -5.20
C LYS A 293 -23.65 4.68 -4.17
N LYS A 294 -22.57 5.44 -4.28
CA LYS A 294 -22.09 6.37 -3.27
C LYS A 294 -21.70 7.72 -3.89
N THR A 295 -22.60 8.26 -4.73
CA THR A 295 -22.40 9.51 -5.47
C THR A 295 -22.10 10.73 -4.59
N ASP A 296 -22.67 10.77 -3.37
CA ASP A 296 -22.46 11.90 -2.44
C ASP A 296 -21.05 12.00 -1.87
N TYR A 297 -20.24 10.98 -2.13
CA TYR A 297 -18.98 10.75 -1.48
C TYR A 297 -17.77 11.14 -2.36
N ILE A 298 -17.89 11.01 -3.67
CA ILE A 298 -16.85 11.38 -4.63
C ILE A 298 -17.35 12.56 -5.46
N LYS A 299 -16.73 13.72 -5.25
CA LYS A 299 -17.10 14.97 -5.92
C LYS A 299 -16.52 15.01 -7.33
N TYR A 300 -17.24 15.69 -8.23
CA TYR A 300 -16.73 16.00 -9.56
C TYR A 300 -15.48 16.88 -9.48
N GLY A 301 -14.56 16.67 -10.43
CA GLY A 301 -13.29 17.38 -10.47
C GLY A 301 -12.20 16.79 -9.57
N MET A 302 -12.52 15.71 -8.85
CA MET A 302 -11.54 15.00 -8.02
C MET A 302 -10.49 14.32 -8.90
N GLU A 303 -9.24 14.41 -8.45
CA GLU A 303 -8.11 13.73 -9.05
C GLU A 303 -8.02 12.29 -8.52
N ILE A 304 -7.91 11.33 -9.43
CA ILE A 304 -7.73 9.91 -9.11
C ILE A 304 -6.36 9.51 -9.61
N ILE A 305 -5.50 9.11 -8.69
CA ILE A 305 -4.18 8.58 -9.02
C ILE A 305 -4.30 7.07 -9.18
N TYR A 306 -4.07 6.60 -10.40
CA TYR A 306 -4.12 5.18 -10.74
C TYR A 306 -2.72 4.61 -10.91
N LYS A 307 -2.49 3.43 -10.36
CA LYS A 307 -1.25 2.69 -10.50
C LYS A 307 -1.53 1.27 -11.00
N ASN A 308 -1.08 0.98 -12.20
CA ASN A 308 -0.90 -0.39 -12.66
C ASN A 308 0.49 -0.88 -12.22
N LYS A 309 0.56 -1.98 -11.48
CA LYS A 309 1.80 -2.48 -10.88
C LYS A 309 2.82 -3.02 -11.90
N GLU A 310 2.36 -3.34 -13.12
CA GLU A 310 3.23 -3.73 -14.24
C GLU A 310 3.88 -2.52 -14.92
N ARG A 311 3.38 -1.30 -14.68
CA ARG A 311 3.89 -0.07 -15.27
C ARG A 311 4.73 0.71 -14.27
N ASP A 312 5.75 1.38 -14.77
CA ASP A 312 6.66 2.18 -13.93
C ASP A 312 6.16 3.60 -13.62
N TYR A 313 4.93 3.95 -13.99
CA TYR A 313 4.39 5.30 -13.84
C TYR A 313 2.98 5.29 -13.25
N PHE A 314 2.57 6.43 -12.72
CA PHE A 314 1.21 6.70 -12.26
C PHE A 314 0.43 7.41 -13.37
N GLU A 315 -0.85 7.10 -13.47
CA GLU A 315 -1.80 7.78 -14.36
C GLU A 315 -2.74 8.63 -13.50
N THR A 316 -3.10 9.81 -14.00
CA THR A 316 -4.08 10.67 -13.35
C THR A 316 -5.37 10.66 -14.15
N TRP A 317 -6.48 10.40 -13.47
CA TRP A 317 -7.82 10.46 -14.03
C TRP A 317 -8.62 11.55 -13.31
N TYR A 318 -9.51 12.19 -14.04
CA TYR A 318 -10.44 13.18 -13.49
C TYR A 318 -11.88 12.70 -13.71
N LEU A 319 -12.71 12.78 -12.66
CA LEU A 319 -14.14 12.56 -12.80
C LEU A 319 -14.81 13.79 -13.41
N ARG A 320 -15.45 13.60 -14.58
CA ARG A 320 -16.26 14.62 -15.21
C ARG A 320 -17.74 14.32 -15.03
N ASN A 321 -18.61 15.36 -15.10
CA ASN A 321 -20.05 15.21 -14.96
C ASN A 321 -20.68 14.27 -15.98
N ASP A 322 -20.12 14.20 -17.19
CA ASP A 322 -20.54 13.36 -18.31
C ASP A 322 -20.11 11.88 -18.19
N SER A 323 -19.38 11.51 -17.14
CA SER A 323 -18.87 10.16 -16.96
C SER A 323 -19.79 9.23 -16.14
N ILE A 324 -20.94 9.73 -15.67
CA ILE A 324 -21.85 9.00 -14.73
C ILE A 324 -23.22 8.72 -15.36
N GLU A 325 -23.53 9.26 -16.53
CA GLU A 325 -24.67 8.83 -17.32
C GLU A 325 -24.35 7.47 -18.04
#